data_915a28c27e0b1d9cee9956bebf483f87
#
_entry.id   915a28c27e0b1d9cee9956bebf483f87
#
_cell.length_a   1.000
_cell.length_b   1.000
_cell.length_c   1.000
_cell.angle_alpha   90.00
_cell.angle_beta   90.00
_cell.angle_gamma   90.00
#
_symmetry.space_group_name_H-M   'P 1'
#
loop_
_entity.id
_entity.type
_entity.pdbx_description
1 polymer ?
#
loop_
_entity_poly.entity_id
_entity_poly.type
_entity_poly.pdbx_seq_one_letter_code
_entity_poly.pdbx_strand_id
1 'polypeptide(L)'
;ITENLFKAQQEIASGKRITRPSDDPAGIRDALLLRTSISRTNQFIRNIDSNRIYLQAGDSALESVDISLIRTKELAVSELGGLATAETRGFAANELDQIISQVFESANTKVKNQFVFAGTEFRTQPFEQSASGAVYFGNSERFKIVVGSNTNTDFTLPGSETLANDLNPQLTTATQLSSLNAGSGITPGSFNITDRSGNSGTVNVTSADTVGSLISKI
;
A
#
# COMPACT_ATOMS: atom_id res chain seq x y z
N ILE A 1 -18.78 55.27 -35.66
CA ILE A 1 -19.66 55.34 -34.47
C ILE A 1 -20.53 54.09 -34.37
N THR A 2 -21.13 53.58 -35.43
CA THR A 2 -21.96 52.36 -35.45
C THR A 2 -21.21 51.09 -35.05
N GLU A 3 -19.96 50.95 -35.45
CA GLU A 3 -19.13 49.81 -35.13
C GLU A 3 -18.77 49.72 -33.62
N ASN A 4 -18.47 50.88 -33.02
CA ASN A 4 -18.19 50.94 -31.57
C ASN A 4 -19.45 50.70 -30.75
N LEU A 5 -20.62 51.16 -31.22
CA LEU A 5 -21.87 50.89 -30.58
C LEU A 5 -22.24 49.39 -30.64
N PHE A 6 -22.06 48.76 -31.78
CA PHE A 6 -22.30 47.33 -31.96
C PHE A 6 -21.35 46.49 -31.08
N LYS A 7 -20.08 46.90 -31.00
CA LYS A 7 -19.10 46.24 -30.12
C LYS A 7 -19.50 46.37 -28.66
N ALA A 8 -19.90 47.53 -28.20
CA ALA A 8 -20.37 47.74 -26.83
C ALA A 8 -21.62 46.93 -26.52
N GLN A 9 -22.58 46.81 -27.46
CA GLN A 9 -23.74 45.94 -27.29
C GLN A 9 -23.37 44.47 -27.18
N GLN A 10 -22.37 44.03 -27.98
CA GLN A 10 -21.90 42.65 -27.95
C GLN A 10 -21.15 42.35 -26.66
N GLU A 11 -20.36 43.27 -26.12
CA GLU A 11 -19.69 43.17 -24.83
C GLU A 11 -20.70 43.07 -23.67
N ILE A 12 -21.74 43.89 -23.69
CA ILE A 12 -22.82 43.87 -22.71
C ILE A 12 -23.59 42.54 -22.78
N ALA A 13 -23.97 42.11 -23.98
CA ALA A 13 -24.74 40.88 -24.19
C ALA A 13 -23.98 39.64 -23.82
N SER A 14 -22.66 39.60 -24.04
CA SER A 14 -21.81 38.45 -23.74
C SER A 14 -21.23 38.48 -22.32
N GLY A 15 -21.23 39.61 -21.64
CA GLY A 15 -20.53 39.86 -20.37
C GLY A 15 -19.00 39.72 -20.47
N LYS A 16 -18.47 39.80 -21.71
CA LYS A 16 -17.03 39.61 -21.96
C LYS A 16 -16.47 40.77 -22.78
N ARG A 17 -15.36 41.36 -22.33
CA ARG A 17 -14.65 42.44 -23.02
C ARG A 17 -14.06 41.99 -24.37
N ILE A 18 -13.60 40.73 -24.44
CA ILE A 18 -12.97 40.14 -25.63
C ILE A 18 -13.93 39.06 -26.14
N THR A 19 -14.50 39.27 -27.31
CA THR A 19 -15.44 38.31 -27.93
C THR A 19 -14.83 37.61 -29.13
N ARG A 20 -13.85 38.20 -29.78
CA ARG A 20 -13.13 37.64 -30.92
C ARG A 20 -11.61 37.66 -30.68
N PRO A 21 -10.87 36.67 -31.19
CA PRO A 21 -9.40 36.66 -31.09
C PRO A 21 -8.72 37.90 -31.71
N SER A 22 -9.36 38.53 -32.69
CA SER A 22 -8.88 39.73 -33.34
C SER A 22 -9.02 41.02 -32.50
N ASP A 23 -9.88 41.02 -31.46
CA ASP A 23 -10.14 42.19 -30.63
C ASP A 23 -8.93 42.53 -29.73
N ASP A 24 -8.30 41.50 -29.17
CA ASP A 24 -7.12 41.61 -28.32
C ASP A 24 -6.30 40.31 -28.39
N PRO A 25 -5.38 40.17 -29.33
CA PRO A 25 -4.61 38.90 -29.48
C PRO A 25 -3.73 38.56 -28.26
N ALA A 26 -3.25 39.59 -27.55
CA ALA A 26 -2.45 39.38 -26.33
C ALA A 26 -3.34 38.89 -25.17
N GLY A 27 -4.45 39.61 -24.93
CA GLY A 27 -5.40 39.23 -23.88
C GLY A 27 -6.04 37.88 -24.13
N ILE A 28 -6.31 37.45 -25.36
CA ILE A 28 -6.79 36.13 -25.69
C ILE A 28 -5.75 35.05 -25.36
N ARG A 29 -4.49 35.27 -25.68
CA ARG A 29 -3.40 34.35 -25.36
C ARG A 29 -3.31 34.13 -23.84
N ASP A 30 -3.32 35.23 -23.08
CA ASP A 30 -3.28 35.14 -21.62
C ASP A 30 -4.52 34.45 -21.03
N ALA A 31 -5.71 34.76 -21.58
CA ALA A 31 -6.94 34.09 -21.20
C ALA A 31 -6.91 32.57 -21.47
N LEU A 32 -6.34 32.14 -22.60
CA LEU A 32 -6.17 30.74 -22.94
C LEU A 32 -5.17 30.03 -22.01
N LEU A 33 -4.05 30.67 -21.68
CA LEU A 33 -3.08 30.15 -20.71
C LEU A 33 -3.70 29.99 -19.33
N LEU A 34 -4.46 30.98 -18.85
CA LEU A 34 -5.15 30.93 -17.59
C LEU A 34 -6.23 29.82 -17.56
N ARG A 35 -7.02 29.69 -18.63
CA ARG A 35 -8.01 28.62 -18.78
C ARG A 35 -7.37 27.23 -18.75
N THR A 36 -6.25 27.08 -19.44
CA THR A 36 -5.48 25.82 -19.42
C THR A 36 -4.97 25.53 -18.00
N SER A 37 -4.48 26.54 -17.29
CA SER A 37 -4.03 26.41 -15.91
C SER A 37 -5.16 26.00 -14.96
N ILE A 38 -6.32 26.67 -15.09
CA ILE A 38 -7.54 26.33 -14.32
C ILE A 38 -7.99 24.90 -14.60
N SER A 39 -8.03 24.49 -15.87
CA SER A 39 -8.42 23.14 -16.26
C SER A 39 -7.48 22.09 -15.66
N ARG A 40 -6.17 22.35 -15.68
CA ARG A 40 -5.15 21.50 -15.07
C ARG A 40 -5.30 21.42 -13.55
N THR A 41 -5.52 22.56 -12.89
CA THR A 41 -5.75 22.59 -11.44
C THR A 41 -7.01 21.82 -11.06
N ASN A 42 -8.10 21.98 -11.81
CA ASN A 42 -9.32 21.19 -11.59
C ASN A 42 -9.09 19.68 -11.78
N GLN A 43 -8.19 19.28 -12.69
CA GLN A 43 -7.80 17.87 -12.82
C GLN A 43 -7.02 17.39 -11.59
N PHE A 44 -6.11 18.20 -11.07
CA PHE A 44 -5.39 17.86 -9.82
C PHE A 44 -6.35 17.68 -8.64
N ILE A 45 -7.33 18.57 -8.49
CA ILE A 45 -8.36 18.46 -7.45
C ILE A 45 -9.12 17.13 -7.58
N ARG A 46 -9.59 16.78 -8.78
CA ARG A 46 -10.28 15.50 -8.99
C ARG A 46 -9.40 14.28 -8.67
N ASN A 47 -8.12 14.34 -9.01
CA ASN A 47 -7.16 13.30 -8.69
C ASN A 47 -6.99 13.15 -7.16
N ILE A 48 -6.85 14.27 -6.45
CA ILE A 48 -6.74 14.31 -4.98
C ILE A 48 -7.99 13.74 -4.32
N ASP A 49 -9.18 14.17 -4.77
CA ASP A 49 -10.44 13.69 -4.19
C ASP A 49 -10.64 12.18 -4.39
N SER A 50 -10.29 11.68 -5.57
CA SER A 50 -10.34 10.24 -5.85
C SER A 50 -9.36 9.45 -4.97
N ASN A 51 -8.15 9.98 -4.81
CA ASN A 51 -7.13 9.35 -3.97
C ASN A 51 -7.53 9.37 -2.49
N ARG A 52 -8.09 10.48 -2.01
CA ARG A 52 -8.55 10.60 -0.63
C ARG A 52 -9.55 9.51 -0.25
N ILE A 53 -10.54 9.24 -1.10
CA ILE A 53 -11.53 8.18 -0.86
C ILE A 53 -10.85 6.82 -0.74
N TYR A 54 -9.87 6.55 -1.59
CA TYR A 54 -9.14 5.29 -1.61
C TYR A 54 -8.29 5.11 -0.34
N LEU A 55 -7.56 6.16 0.05
CA LEU A 55 -6.74 6.13 1.26
C LEU A 55 -7.59 6.06 2.54
N GLN A 56 -8.73 6.74 2.59
CA GLN A 56 -9.66 6.64 3.72
C GLN A 56 -10.22 5.22 3.89
N ALA A 57 -10.51 4.53 2.78
CA ALA A 57 -10.94 3.15 2.85
C ALA A 57 -9.82 2.23 3.34
N GLY A 58 -8.57 2.49 2.93
CA GLY A 58 -7.39 1.79 3.45
C GLY A 58 -7.18 2.01 4.95
N ASP A 59 -7.29 3.25 5.40
CA ASP A 59 -7.17 3.64 6.80
C ASP A 59 -8.22 2.94 7.68
N SER A 60 -9.50 2.98 7.26
CA SER A 60 -10.59 2.29 7.96
C SER A 60 -10.40 0.77 7.99
N ALA A 61 -9.85 0.19 6.93
CA ALA A 61 -9.56 -1.24 6.89
C ALA A 61 -8.42 -1.61 7.85
N LEU A 62 -7.36 -0.80 7.91
CA LEU A 62 -6.24 -0.98 8.85
C LEU A 62 -6.67 -0.79 10.30
N GLU A 63 -7.54 0.18 10.60
CA GLU A 63 -8.15 0.36 11.92
C GLU A 63 -8.95 -0.89 12.34
N SER A 64 -9.73 -1.47 11.43
CA SER A 64 -10.46 -2.72 11.70
C SER A 64 -9.52 -3.89 11.99
N VAL A 65 -8.39 -3.98 11.29
CA VAL A 65 -7.36 -5.00 11.55
C VAL A 65 -6.72 -4.77 12.92
N ASP A 66 -6.39 -3.54 13.28
CA ASP A 66 -5.80 -3.20 14.58
C ASP A 66 -6.73 -3.59 15.75
N ILE A 67 -8.01 -3.24 15.67
CA ILE A 67 -9.05 -3.66 16.64
C ILE A 67 -9.09 -5.18 16.75
N SER A 68 -9.04 -5.89 15.62
CA SER A 68 -9.05 -7.35 15.56
C SER A 68 -7.81 -7.95 16.25
N LEU A 69 -6.64 -7.36 16.06
CA LEU A 69 -5.40 -7.77 16.71
C LEU A 69 -5.42 -7.53 18.22
N ILE A 70 -5.97 -6.39 18.68
CA ILE A 70 -6.16 -6.10 20.10
C ILE A 70 -7.07 -7.16 20.72
N ARG A 71 -8.19 -7.49 20.07
CA ARG A 71 -9.10 -8.53 20.55
C ARG A 71 -8.45 -9.92 20.62
N THR A 72 -7.67 -10.26 19.59
CA THR A 72 -6.87 -11.51 19.57
C THR A 72 -5.92 -11.59 20.76
N LYS A 73 -5.24 -10.47 21.07
CA LYS A 73 -4.34 -10.38 22.22
C LYS A 73 -5.09 -10.57 23.55
N GLU A 74 -6.26 -9.94 23.70
CA GLU A 74 -7.10 -10.10 24.88
C GLU A 74 -7.52 -11.55 25.09
N LEU A 75 -7.99 -12.23 24.02
CA LEU A 75 -8.34 -13.65 24.06
C LEU A 75 -7.13 -14.50 24.45
N ALA A 76 -5.99 -14.28 23.85
CA ALA A 76 -4.77 -15.03 24.16
C ALA A 76 -4.38 -14.87 25.64
N VAL A 77 -4.44 -13.64 26.19
CA VAL A 77 -4.12 -13.38 27.60
C VAL A 77 -5.14 -14.02 28.53
N SER A 78 -6.43 -14.01 28.21
CA SER A 78 -7.47 -14.63 29.04
C SER A 78 -7.30 -16.14 29.16
N GLU A 79 -6.85 -16.81 28.09
CA GLU A 79 -6.68 -18.25 28.03
C GLU A 79 -5.30 -18.75 28.52
N LEU A 80 -4.36 -17.83 28.82
CA LEU A 80 -3.10 -18.17 29.50
C LEU A 80 -3.28 -18.39 31.01
N GLY A 81 -4.41 -17.98 31.57
CA GLY A 81 -4.68 -18.12 33.02
C GLY A 81 -4.90 -19.58 33.46
N GLY A 82 -4.51 -19.90 34.67
CA GLY A 82 -4.66 -21.26 35.26
C GLY A 82 -6.12 -21.71 35.45
N LEU A 83 -7.10 -20.83 35.17
CA LEU A 83 -8.55 -21.15 35.23
C LEU A 83 -9.13 -21.51 33.87
N ALA A 84 -8.33 -21.40 32.79
CA ALA A 84 -8.77 -21.72 31.44
C ALA A 84 -9.00 -23.24 31.28
N THR A 85 -10.21 -23.63 30.92
CA THR A 85 -10.62 -25.00 30.67
C THR A 85 -10.52 -25.34 29.17
N ALA A 86 -10.60 -26.64 28.83
CA ALA A 86 -10.67 -27.06 27.42
C ALA A 86 -11.89 -26.46 26.70
N GLU A 87 -13.00 -26.29 27.42
CA GLU A 87 -14.23 -25.71 26.87
C GLU A 87 -14.07 -24.19 26.57
N THR A 88 -13.51 -23.40 27.51
CA THR A 88 -13.28 -21.97 27.29
C THR A 88 -12.30 -21.71 26.15
N ARG A 89 -11.24 -22.53 26.05
CA ARG A 89 -10.31 -22.49 24.91
C ARG A 89 -10.99 -22.84 23.59
N GLY A 90 -11.97 -23.74 23.59
CA GLY A 90 -12.79 -24.05 22.42
C GLY A 90 -13.62 -22.85 21.96
N PHE A 91 -14.24 -22.13 22.91
CA PHE A 91 -14.95 -20.88 22.57
C PHE A 91 -14.01 -19.78 22.05
N ALA A 92 -12.86 -19.61 22.68
CA ALA A 92 -11.85 -18.65 22.24
C ALA A 92 -11.32 -18.99 20.83
N ALA A 93 -11.13 -20.27 20.52
CA ALA A 93 -10.73 -20.70 19.17
C ALA A 93 -11.79 -20.36 18.11
N ASN A 94 -13.08 -20.61 18.40
CA ASN A 94 -14.15 -20.24 17.48
C ASN A 94 -14.26 -18.70 17.28
N GLU A 95 -14.03 -17.91 18.33
CA GLU A 95 -13.98 -16.45 18.21
C GLU A 95 -12.78 -16.01 17.39
N LEU A 96 -11.63 -16.65 17.56
CA LEU A 96 -10.42 -16.36 16.78
C LEU A 96 -10.63 -16.65 15.29
N ASP A 97 -11.32 -17.74 14.93
CA ASP A 97 -11.66 -18.04 13.53
C ASP A 97 -12.53 -16.96 12.89
N GLN A 98 -13.46 -16.37 13.67
CA GLN A 98 -14.26 -15.24 13.20
C GLN A 98 -13.42 -13.97 13.03
N ILE A 99 -12.52 -13.70 13.97
CA ILE A 99 -11.59 -12.58 13.88
C ILE A 99 -10.69 -12.72 12.65
N ILE A 100 -10.15 -13.90 12.39
CA ILE A 100 -9.35 -14.18 11.19
C ILE A 100 -10.16 -13.86 9.92
N SER A 101 -11.39 -14.32 9.86
CA SER A 101 -12.28 -14.06 8.72
C SER A 101 -12.52 -12.55 8.52
N GLN A 102 -12.73 -11.81 9.60
CA GLN A 102 -12.89 -10.35 9.57
C GLN A 102 -11.62 -9.63 9.11
N VAL A 103 -10.44 -10.10 9.53
CA VAL A 103 -9.14 -9.55 9.05
C VAL A 103 -8.99 -9.78 7.55
N PHE A 104 -9.33 -10.96 7.03
CA PHE A 104 -9.31 -11.22 5.59
C PHE A 104 -10.30 -10.33 4.82
N GLU A 105 -11.48 -10.09 5.37
CA GLU A 105 -12.47 -9.18 4.77
C GLU A 105 -11.95 -7.74 4.70
N SER A 106 -11.34 -7.26 5.78
CA SER A 106 -10.70 -5.94 5.84
C SER A 106 -9.50 -5.84 4.89
N ALA A 107 -8.65 -6.86 4.84
CA ALA A 107 -7.50 -6.93 3.93
C ALA A 107 -7.90 -6.98 2.43
N ASN A 108 -9.13 -7.42 2.14
CA ASN A 108 -9.70 -7.46 0.79
C ASN A 108 -10.70 -6.33 0.52
N THR A 109 -10.58 -5.22 1.25
CA THR A 109 -11.44 -4.03 1.05
C THR A 109 -11.36 -3.49 -0.37
N LYS A 110 -12.53 -3.10 -0.92
CA LYS A 110 -12.69 -2.57 -2.27
C LYS A 110 -13.25 -1.16 -2.27
N VAL A 111 -12.73 -0.34 -3.17
CA VAL A 111 -13.30 0.96 -3.54
C VAL A 111 -13.58 0.98 -5.02
N LYS A 112 -14.82 1.26 -5.44
CA LYS A 112 -15.21 1.28 -6.86
C LYS A 112 -14.77 0.01 -7.63
N ASN A 113 -14.95 -1.14 -6.99
CA ASN A 113 -14.57 -2.46 -7.55
C ASN A 113 -13.05 -2.68 -7.76
N GLN A 114 -12.22 -1.92 -7.07
CA GLN A 114 -10.76 -2.06 -7.04
C GLN A 114 -10.30 -2.39 -5.63
N PHE A 115 -9.43 -3.37 -5.48
CA PHE A 115 -8.85 -3.73 -4.20
C PHE A 115 -7.82 -2.69 -3.75
N VAL A 116 -7.89 -2.32 -2.47
CA VAL A 116 -7.05 -1.27 -1.89
C VAL A 116 -5.61 -1.73 -1.69
N PHE A 117 -5.42 -2.98 -1.29
CA PHE A 117 -4.12 -3.52 -0.90
C PHE A 117 -3.46 -4.39 -1.97
N ALA A 118 -3.96 -4.41 -3.19
CA ALA A 118 -3.44 -5.25 -4.27
C ALA A 118 -2.21 -4.65 -5.01
N GLY A 119 -1.73 -3.48 -4.62
CA GLY A 119 -0.71 -2.74 -5.38
C GLY A 119 -1.28 -2.23 -6.70
N THR A 120 -0.68 -2.57 -7.83
CA THR A 120 -1.21 -2.20 -9.17
C THR A 120 -2.15 -3.25 -9.77
N GLU A 121 -2.32 -4.40 -9.12
CA GLU A 121 -3.23 -5.50 -9.51
C GLU A 121 -4.66 -5.29 -8.98
N PHE A 122 -5.25 -4.14 -9.24
CA PHE A 122 -6.53 -3.67 -8.66
C PHE A 122 -7.71 -4.63 -8.77
N ARG A 123 -7.67 -5.58 -9.69
CA ARG A 123 -8.78 -6.52 -9.96
C ARG A 123 -8.57 -7.89 -9.33
N THR A 124 -7.36 -8.18 -8.87
CA THR A 124 -7.00 -9.44 -8.23
C THR A 124 -7.21 -9.32 -6.73
N GLN A 125 -7.89 -10.28 -6.13
CA GLN A 125 -8.06 -10.35 -4.67
C GLN A 125 -6.67 -10.50 -4.03
N PRO A 126 -6.25 -9.56 -3.15
CA PRO A 126 -4.89 -9.55 -2.66
C PRO A 126 -4.59 -10.65 -1.65
N PHE A 127 -5.54 -11.04 -0.82
CA PHE A 127 -5.30 -12.02 0.24
C PHE A 127 -6.28 -13.19 0.16
N GLU A 128 -5.74 -14.40 0.20
CA GLU A 128 -6.51 -15.62 0.32
C GLU A 128 -6.04 -16.45 1.52
N GLN A 129 -6.99 -17.07 2.19
CA GLN A 129 -6.69 -17.98 3.30
C GLN A 129 -6.24 -19.33 2.75
N SER A 130 -5.10 -19.80 3.24
CA SER A 130 -4.54 -21.12 2.94
C SER A 130 -4.43 -21.95 4.22
N ALA A 131 -4.24 -23.26 4.10
CA ALA A 131 -4.00 -24.14 5.23
C ALA A 131 -2.73 -23.77 6.04
N SER A 132 -1.77 -23.08 5.42
CA SER A 132 -0.52 -22.62 6.04
C SER A 132 -0.54 -21.15 6.49
N GLY A 133 -1.66 -20.42 6.31
CA GLY A 133 -1.81 -19.01 6.65
C GLY A 133 -2.37 -18.16 5.50
N ALA A 134 -1.98 -16.91 5.41
CA ALA A 134 -2.38 -15.99 4.37
C ALA A 134 -1.43 -16.07 3.16
N VAL A 135 -2.00 -16.05 1.95
CA VAL A 135 -1.25 -15.93 0.69
C VAL A 135 -1.58 -14.59 0.06
N TYR A 136 -0.55 -13.85 -0.36
CA TYR A 136 -0.71 -12.56 -1.03
C TYR A 136 -0.53 -12.71 -2.54
N PHE A 137 -1.52 -12.26 -3.32
CA PHE A 137 -1.57 -12.30 -4.79
C PHE A 137 -1.45 -10.93 -5.44
N GLY A 138 -1.28 -9.88 -4.66
CA GLY A 138 -1.00 -8.55 -5.17
C GLY A 138 0.48 -8.39 -5.55
N ASN A 139 0.86 -7.15 -5.87
CA ASN A 139 2.26 -6.80 -6.08
C ASN A 139 2.70 -5.65 -5.15
N SER A 140 4.00 -5.37 -5.11
CA SER A 140 4.58 -4.28 -4.31
C SER A 140 4.73 -2.98 -5.12
N GLU A 141 4.21 -2.93 -6.34
CA GLU A 141 4.30 -1.74 -7.17
C GLU A 141 3.33 -0.66 -6.70
N ARG A 142 3.79 0.60 -6.80
CA ARG A 142 3.00 1.76 -6.41
C ARG A 142 2.57 2.55 -7.63
N PHE A 143 1.26 2.73 -7.77
CA PHE A 143 0.72 3.61 -8.79
C PHE A 143 0.79 5.06 -8.31
N LYS A 144 1.34 5.95 -9.16
CA LYS A 144 1.50 7.37 -8.85
C LYS A 144 0.49 8.22 -9.60
N ILE A 145 -0.12 9.15 -8.90
CA ILE A 145 -1.00 10.16 -9.50
C ILE A 145 -0.37 11.54 -9.45
N VAL A 146 -0.68 12.33 -10.47
CA VAL A 146 -0.23 13.72 -10.55
C VAL A 146 -1.19 14.59 -9.75
N VAL A 147 -0.68 15.26 -8.71
CA VAL A 147 -1.44 16.14 -7.81
C VAL A 147 -0.99 17.60 -7.90
N GLY A 148 0.03 17.89 -8.73
CA GLY A 148 0.56 19.23 -8.96
C GLY A 148 1.41 19.24 -10.22
N SER A 149 1.92 20.42 -10.61
CA SER A 149 2.71 20.59 -11.86
C SER A 149 3.97 19.73 -11.89
N ASN A 150 4.60 19.47 -10.74
CA ASN A 150 5.79 18.62 -10.57
C ASN A 150 5.66 17.71 -9.35
N THR A 151 4.44 17.45 -8.89
CA THR A 151 4.21 16.67 -7.67
C THR A 151 3.38 15.45 -8.01
N ASN A 152 3.96 14.29 -7.75
CA ASN A 152 3.28 13.00 -7.80
C ASN A 152 3.14 12.46 -6.38
N THR A 153 2.06 11.73 -6.13
CA THR A 153 1.84 11.04 -4.85
C THR A 153 1.47 9.58 -5.13
N ASP A 154 1.84 8.69 -4.22
CA ASP A 154 1.45 7.30 -4.31
C ASP A 154 -0.06 7.16 -4.08
N PHE A 155 -0.69 6.37 -4.94
CA PHE A 155 -2.13 6.10 -4.89
C PHE A 155 -2.44 4.78 -4.21
N THR A 156 -1.54 3.79 -4.31
CA THR A 156 -1.75 2.44 -3.84
C THR A 156 -1.05 2.16 -2.52
N LEU A 157 -1.64 1.28 -1.74
CA LEU A 157 -1.09 0.72 -0.50
C LEU A 157 -0.83 -0.78 -0.74
N PRO A 158 0.39 -1.18 -1.12
CA PRO A 158 0.68 -2.60 -1.33
C PRO A 158 0.50 -3.39 -0.03
N GLY A 159 -0.29 -4.46 -0.10
CA GLY A 159 -0.54 -5.34 1.06
C GLY A 159 0.73 -6.02 1.56
N SER A 160 1.70 -6.26 0.67
CA SER A 160 3.01 -6.78 1.04
C SER A 160 3.78 -5.89 2.01
N GLU A 161 3.53 -4.58 1.99
CA GLU A 161 4.20 -3.63 2.89
C GLU A 161 3.37 -3.30 4.13
N THR A 162 2.03 -3.36 4.02
CA THR A 162 1.11 -2.92 5.08
C THR A 162 0.63 -4.06 5.96
N LEU A 163 0.29 -5.21 5.38
CA LEU A 163 -0.35 -6.33 6.08
C LEU A 163 0.44 -7.64 6.00
N ALA A 164 1.21 -7.84 4.93
CA ALA A 164 1.97 -9.06 4.69
C ALA A 164 3.47 -8.86 4.90
N ASN A 165 3.88 -7.87 5.68
CA ASN A 165 5.26 -7.77 6.09
C ASN A 165 5.52 -8.86 7.13
N ASP A 166 6.05 -10.00 6.66
CA ASP A 166 6.37 -11.13 7.52
C ASP A 166 7.58 -10.77 8.39
N LEU A 167 7.31 -10.43 9.64
CA LEU A 167 8.35 -10.19 10.65
C LEU A 167 9.05 -11.48 11.10
N ASN A 168 8.50 -12.62 10.71
CA ASN A 168 9.09 -13.94 10.96
C ASN A 168 9.00 -14.80 9.68
N PRO A 169 9.72 -14.43 8.62
CA PRO A 169 9.63 -15.11 7.33
C PRO A 169 9.94 -16.58 7.50
N GLN A 170 9.13 -17.45 6.88
CA GLN A 170 9.41 -18.88 6.84
C GLN A 170 10.72 -19.08 6.08
N LEU A 171 11.77 -19.47 6.80
CA LEU A 171 13.07 -19.73 6.23
C LEU A 171 12.99 -21.01 5.39
N THR A 172 13.19 -20.88 4.10
CA THR A 172 13.42 -22.00 3.19
C THR A 172 14.88 -22.07 2.81
N THR A 173 15.32 -23.21 2.29
CA THR A 173 16.68 -23.34 1.77
C THR A 173 17.00 -22.37 0.62
N ALA A 174 15.97 -21.90 -0.09
CA ALA A 174 16.09 -20.90 -1.17
C ALA A 174 16.11 -19.45 -0.65
N THR A 175 15.77 -19.21 0.62
CA THR A 175 15.73 -17.85 1.18
C THR A 175 17.12 -17.21 1.14
N GLN A 176 17.25 -16.05 0.48
CA GLN A 176 18.51 -15.30 0.45
C GLN A 176 18.76 -14.64 1.81
N LEU A 177 20.00 -14.68 2.27
CA LEU A 177 20.39 -14.06 3.54
C LEU A 177 20.24 -12.52 3.51
N SER A 178 20.29 -11.92 2.32
CA SER A 178 20.02 -10.48 2.10
C SER A 178 18.57 -10.10 2.32
N SER A 179 17.60 -11.02 2.23
CA SER A 179 16.17 -10.76 2.45
C SER A 179 15.76 -10.90 3.91
N LEU A 180 16.63 -11.42 4.78
CA LEU A 180 16.35 -11.54 6.21
C LEU A 180 16.32 -10.18 6.90
N ASN A 181 15.82 -10.14 8.13
CA ASN A 181 15.76 -8.92 8.95
C ASN A 181 15.02 -7.77 8.22
N ALA A 182 13.82 -8.09 7.69
CA ALA A 182 12.97 -7.17 6.93
C ALA A 182 13.67 -6.53 5.70
N GLY A 183 14.52 -7.30 5.01
CA GLY A 183 15.27 -6.84 3.84
C GLY A 183 16.59 -6.13 4.14
N SER A 184 16.92 -5.92 5.42
CA SER A 184 18.22 -5.36 5.83
C SER A 184 19.35 -6.38 5.70
N GLY A 185 19.01 -7.66 5.57
CA GLY A 185 19.94 -8.75 5.45
C GLY A 185 20.70 -9.06 6.74
N ILE A 186 21.77 -9.83 6.58
CA ILE A 186 22.73 -10.11 7.64
C ILE A 186 24.07 -9.45 7.32
N THR A 187 24.85 -9.13 8.36
CA THR A 187 26.21 -8.64 8.19
C THR A 187 27.10 -9.77 7.68
N PRO A 188 27.71 -9.64 6.50
CA PRO A 188 28.67 -10.64 6.02
C PRO A 188 29.83 -10.80 6.97
N GLY A 189 30.33 -12.03 7.09
CA GLY A 189 31.45 -12.32 7.99
C GLY A 189 31.78 -13.81 8.03
N SER A 190 32.65 -14.19 8.93
CA SER A 190 33.00 -15.58 9.16
C SER A 190 32.81 -15.96 10.62
N PHE A 191 32.44 -17.20 10.86
CA PHE A 191 32.37 -17.79 12.20
C PHE A 191 32.98 -19.21 12.19
N ASN A 192 33.47 -19.63 13.33
CA ASN A 192 34.02 -20.96 13.49
C ASN A 192 33.01 -21.86 14.18
N ILE A 193 32.84 -23.07 13.66
CA ILE A 193 32.08 -24.13 14.30
C ILE A 193 33.09 -25.17 14.80
N THR A 194 32.99 -25.53 16.06
CA THR A 194 33.77 -26.62 16.65
C THR A 194 32.82 -27.75 17.04
N ASP A 195 33.11 -28.96 16.56
CA ASP A 195 32.34 -30.13 16.91
C ASP A 195 32.69 -30.63 18.33
N ARG A 196 31.89 -31.57 18.81
CA ARG A 196 32.12 -32.17 20.15
C ARG A 196 33.48 -32.92 20.28
N SER A 197 34.10 -33.26 19.15
CA SER A 197 35.39 -33.95 19.08
C SER A 197 36.57 -32.97 19.00
N GLY A 198 36.29 -31.65 18.96
CA GLY A 198 37.30 -30.61 18.91
C GLY A 198 37.74 -30.21 17.50
N ASN A 199 37.15 -30.76 16.43
CA ASN A 199 37.44 -30.32 15.07
C ASN A 199 36.73 -28.98 14.81
N SER A 200 37.46 -28.05 14.22
CA SER A 200 36.95 -26.71 13.92
C SER A 200 36.93 -26.44 12.42
N GLY A 201 35.83 -25.88 11.92
CA GLY A 201 35.67 -25.38 10.56
C GLY A 201 35.28 -23.90 10.56
N THR A 202 35.82 -23.15 9.59
CA THR A 202 35.43 -21.74 9.40
C THR A 202 34.38 -21.65 8.30
N VAL A 203 33.23 -21.07 8.62
CA VAL A 203 32.14 -20.81 7.67
C VAL A 203 32.15 -19.33 7.28
N ASN A 204 32.36 -19.05 6.00
CA ASN A 204 32.26 -17.70 5.45
C ASN A 204 30.87 -17.44 4.92
N VAL A 205 30.24 -16.35 5.39
CA VAL A 205 28.89 -15.92 5.03
C VAL A 205 28.97 -14.64 4.22
N THR A 206 28.30 -14.61 3.08
CA THR A 206 28.17 -13.44 2.21
C THR A 206 26.72 -13.03 2.03
N SER A 207 26.48 -11.81 1.60
CA SER A 207 25.11 -11.31 1.30
C SER A 207 24.41 -12.05 0.15
N ALA A 208 25.20 -12.71 -0.71
CA ALA A 208 24.69 -13.50 -1.84
C ALA A 208 24.32 -14.95 -1.44
N ASP A 209 24.66 -15.38 -0.23
CA ASP A 209 24.32 -16.73 0.25
C ASP A 209 22.82 -16.89 0.49
N THR A 210 22.34 -18.12 0.32
CA THR A 210 21.02 -18.58 0.75
C THR A 210 21.15 -19.38 2.05
N VAL A 211 20.03 -19.61 2.73
CA VAL A 211 19.97 -20.51 3.89
C VAL A 211 20.49 -21.90 3.52
N GLY A 212 20.14 -22.40 2.33
CA GLY A 212 20.62 -23.70 1.84
C GLY A 212 22.13 -23.73 1.58
N SER A 213 22.69 -22.64 0.98
CA SER A 213 24.14 -22.57 0.78
C SER A 213 24.91 -22.50 2.11
N LEU A 214 24.34 -21.81 3.10
CA LEU A 214 24.90 -21.73 4.45
C LEU A 214 24.90 -23.11 5.13
N ILE A 215 23.77 -23.85 5.06
CA ILE A 215 23.69 -25.21 5.59
C ILE A 215 24.73 -26.13 4.95
N SER A 216 24.98 -25.96 3.64
CA SER A 216 25.97 -26.78 2.92
C SER A 216 27.43 -26.44 3.26
N LYS A 217 27.68 -25.28 3.87
CA LYS A 217 29.00 -24.81 4.32
C LYS A 217 29.33 -25.28 5.75
N ILE A 218 28.34 -25.77 6.48
CA ILE A 218 28.41 -26.31 7.83
C ILE A 218 28.67 -27.82 7.78
#